data_f2666b526ddc4abfa3dfadd9c04d2618
#
_entry.id   f2666b526ddc4abfa3dfadd9c04d2618
#
_cell.length_a   1.000
_cell.length_b   1.000
_cell.length_c   1.000
_cell.angle_alpha   90.00
_cell.angle_beta   90.00
_cell.angle_gamma   90.00
#
_symmetry.space_group_name_H-M   'P 1'
#
loop_
_entity.id
_entity.type
_entity.pdbx_description
1 polymer ?
#
loop_
_entity_poly.entity_id
_entity_poly.type
_entity_poly.pdbx_seq_one_letter_code
_entity_poly.pdbx_strand_id
1 'polypeptide(L)'
;SYYEKILATGEVKCIDEEVPFEIPQGWEWCRMGELISYQNGYAYTSSELNKEGKGLPVIKSGNLMTYEVVLKPNNDYVENPSTKMLASAIKKGDLLMCLSSQSDNPEPLGKTAIYKANNTALLNQRVLKMRPWLEDMLEYMYYAINSEYFHYTVSHQGGGSAQANLKLGHVLSMLIPLAPLKEEIRIVDKIKVTIYDNTPILSWRSRLQTLTLPILYLLINELQSHKG
;
A
#
# COMPACT_ATOMS: atom_id res chain seq x y z
N SER A 1 23.87 -1.45 -13.86
CA SER A 1 22.87 -0.51 -14.43
C SER A 1 21.54 -1.21 -14.64
N TYR A 2 20.47 -0.51 -14.38
CA TYR A 2 19.08 -1.00 -14.47
C TYR A 2 18.40 -0.40 -15.69
N TYR A 3 17.64 -1.22 -16.41
CA TYR A 3 16.93 -0.83 -17.62
C TYR A 3 15.48 -1.29 -17.58
N GLU A 4 14.58 -0.41 -17.97
CA GLU A 4 13.16 -0.67 -18.17
C GLU A 4 12.86 -0.84 -19.67
N LYS A 5 12.15 -1.91 -20.04
CA LYS A 5 11.68 -2.11 -21.40
C LYS A 5 10.19 -1.87 -21.47
N ILE A 6 9.77 -0.88 -22.22
CA ILE A 6 8.36 -0.56 -22.47
C ILE A 6 7.82 -1.56 -23.51
N LEU A 7 7.03 -2.53 -23.06
CA LEU A 7 6.55 -3.63 -23.92
C LEU A 7 5.71 -3.14 -25.11
N ALA A 8 4.95 -2.06 -24.94
CA ALA A 8 4.09 -1.50 -25.98
C ALA A 8 4.87 -0.89 -27.17
N THR A 9 6.05 -0.31 -26.90
CA THR A 9 6.87 0.39 -27.90
C THR A 9 8.16 -0.34 -28.22
N GLY A 10 8.60 -1.25 -27.36
CA GLY A 10 9.91 -1.90 -27.42
C GLY A 10 11.07 -1.00 -26.99
N GLU A 11 10.79 0.22 -26.56
CA GLU A 11 11.79 1.19 -26.08
C GLU A 11 12.47 0.67 -24.81
N VAL A 12 13.78 0.89 -24.72
CA VAL A 12 14.59 0.56 -23.55
C VAL A 12 15.13 1.86 -22.95
N LYS A 13 14.82 2.09 -21.66
CA LYS A 13 15.24 3.28 -20.92
C LYS A 13 16.12 2.86 -19.74
N CYS A 14 17.25 3.57 -19.54
CA CYS A 14 18.04 3.45 -18.32
C CYS A 14 17.29 4.12 -17.16
N ILE A 15 17.19 3.42 -16.01
CA ILE A 15 16.49 3.91 -14.80
C ILE A 15 17.43 4.02 -13.60
N ASP A 16 18.76 4.02 -13.81
CA ASP A 16 19.74 4.09 -12.73
C ASP A 16 19.51 5.28 -11.79
N GLU A 17 19.10 6.44 -12.33
CA GLU A 17 18.80 7.64 -11.53
C GLU A 17 17.50 7.55 -10.72
N GLU A 18 16.61 6.60 -11.08
CA GLU A 18 15.34 6.37 -10.39
C GLU A 18 15.47 5.29 -9.30
N VAL A 19 16.51 4.46 -9.38
CA VAL A 19 16.75 3.34 -8.47
C VAL A 19 17.34 3.85 -7.15
N PRO A 20 16.69 3.61 -6.01
CA PRO A 20 17.09 4.21 -4.73
C PRO A 20 18.29 3.52 -4.07
N PHE A 21 18.50 2.23 -4.37
CA PHE A 21 19.58 1.41 -3.79
C PHE A 21 19.81 0.15 -4.63
N GLU A 22 20.94 -0.49 -4.43
CA GLU A 22 21.26 -1.77 -5.06
C GLU A 22 20.42 -2.91 -4.48
N ILE A 23 19.93 -3.80 -5.33
CA ILE A 23 19.17 -4.99 -4.94
C ILE A 23 19.99 -6.27 -5.15
N PRO A 24 19.71 -7.37 -4.42
CA PRO A 24 20.40 -8.65 -4.57
C PRO A 24 20.30 -9.20 -5.99
N GLN A 25 21.30 -10.00 -6.37
CA GLN A 25 21.26 -10.69 -7.65
C GLN A 25 20.03 -11.62 -7.73
N GLY A 26 19.29 -11.53 -8.83
CA GLY A 26 18.05 -12.29 -9.05
C GLY A 26 16.79 -11.55 -8.58
N TRP A 27 16.94 -10.32 -8.04
CA TRP A 27 15.83 -9.40 -7.83
C TRP A 27 15.73 -8.42 -9.00
N GLU A 28 14.56 -7.84 -9.17
CA GLU A 28 14.28 -6.84 -10.20
C GLU A 28 13.51 -5.65 -9.65
N TRP A 29 13.71 -4.48 -10.26
CA TRP A 29 12.87 -3.32 -10.00
C TRP A 29 11.67 -3.35 -10.93
N CYS A 30 10.46 -3.33 -10.37
CA CYS A 30 9.22 -3.30 -11.15
C CYS A 30 8.39 -2.07 -10.82
N ARG A 31 7.68 -1.51 -11.80
CA ARG A 31 6.70 -0.46 -11.55
C ARG A 31 5.50 -1.04 -10.82
N MET A 32 5.03 -0.34 -9.79
CA MET A 32 3.86 -0.79 -9.01
C MET A 32 2.65 -1.09 -9.92
N GLY A 33 2.41 -0.26 -10.92
CA GLY A 33 1.29 -0.43 -11.84
C GLY A 33 1.30 -1.74 -12.63
N GLU A 34 2.46 -2.39 -12.77
CA GLU A 34 2.59 -3.69 -13.45
C GLU A 34 2.32 -4.88 -12.52
N LEU A 35 2.41 -4.65 -11.20
CA LEU A 35 2.24 -5.70 -10.20
C LEU A 35 0.82 -5.83 -9.67
N ILE A 36 -0.06 -4.88 -9.96
CA ILE A 36 -1.41 -4.77 -9.37
C ILE A 36 -2.50 -4.50 -10.40
N SER A 37 -3.70 -4.97 -10.11
CA SER A 37 -4.93 -4.31 -10.57
C SER A 37 -5.32 -3.23 -9.56
N TYR A 38 -5.94 -2.14 -10.03
CA TYR A 38 -6.31 -1.02 -9.16
C TYR A 38 -7.66 -0.41 -9.54
N GLN A 39 -8.29 0.25 -8.56
CA GLN A 39 -9.57 0.93 -8.72
C GLN A 39 -9.67 2.10 -7.74
N ASN A 40 -10.07 3.27 -8.22
CA ASN A 40 -10.42 4.38 -7.35
C ASN A 40 -11.77 4.17 -6.68
N GLY A 41 -11.93 4.73 -5.46
CA GLY A 41 -13.21 4.77 -4.79
C GLY A 41 -14.19 5.77 -5.43
N TYR A 42 -15.44 5.74 -4.96
CA TYR A 42 -16.53 6.58 -5.43
C TYR A 42 -16.65 7.88 -4.62
N ALA A 43 -17.08 8.96 -5.29
CA ALA A 43 -17.33 10.27 -4.67
C ALA A 43 -18.77 10.34 -4.16
N TYR A 44 -18.99 9.97 -2.89
CA TYR A 44 -20.31 10.00 -2.26
C TYR A 44 -20.74 11.43 -1.92
N THR A 45 -22.01 11.75 -2.19
CA THR A 45 -22.70 12.92 -1.63
C THR A 45 -23.26 12.59 -0.24
N SER A 46 -23.51 13.59 0.57
CA SER A 46 -24.05 13.38 1.92
C SER A 46 -25.42 12.71 1.93
N SER A 47 -26.25 12.93 0.88
CA SER A 47 -27.57 12.33 0.73
C SER A 47 -27.54 10.82 0.37
N GLU A 48 -26.42 10.30 -0.11
CA GLU A 48 -26.22 8.90 -0.44
C GLU A 48 -25.75 8.07 0.77
N LEU A 49 -25.41 8.75 1.87
CA LEU A 49 -24.82 8.15 3.05
C LEU A 49 -25.78 8.13 4.24
N ASN A 50 -25.73 7.10 5.04
CA ASN A 50 -26.38 7.02 6.35
C ASN A 50 -25.39 6.65 7.46
N LYS A 51 -25.78 6.94 8.71
CA LYS A 51 -25.03 6.59 9.94
C LYS A 51 -25.71 5.48 10.74
N GLU A 52 -26.80 4.94 10.23
CA GLU A 52 -27.65 3.97 10.91
C GLU A 52 -27.14 2.53 10.76
N GLY A 53 -26.05 2.33 10.01
CA GLY A 53 -25.50 1.00 9.74
C GLY A 53 -26.28 0.21 8.68
N LYS A 54 -27.15 0.88 7.91
CA LYS A 54 -27.94 0.23 6.87
C LYS A 54 -27.16 0.08 5.57
N GLY A 55 -27.03 -1.15 5.10
CA GLY A 55 -26.39 -1.49 3.83
C GLY A 55 -24.88 -1.74 3.93
N LEU A 56 -24.11 -1.35 2.91
CA LEU A 56 -22.68 -1.59 2.85
C LEU A 56 -21.88 -0.45 3.50
N PRO A 57 -20.88 -0.77 4.35
CA PRO A 57 -20.03 0.26 4.94
C PRO A 57 -19.16 0.93 3.88
N VAL A 58 -18.91 2.23 4.04
CA VAL A 58 -17.99 3.01 3.20
C VAL A 58 -16.67 3.19 3.92
N ILE A 59 -15.60 2.71 3.32
CA ILE A 59 -14.23 2.83 3.84
C ILE A 59 -13.62 4.14 3.34
N LYS A 60 -13.18 4.95 4.29
CA LYS A 60 -12.49 6.23 4.09
C LYS A 60 -11.05 6.14 4.62
N SER A 61 -10.21 7.12 4.31
CA SER A 61 -8.82 7.18 4.80
C SER A 61 -8.70 6.99 6.31
N GLY A 62 -9.61 7.57 7.08
CA GLY A 62 -9.64 7.44 8.54
C GLY A 62 -10.01 6.04 9.07
N ASN A 63 -10.42 5.10 8.22
CA ASN A 63 -10.63 3.70 8.59
C ASN A 63 -9.35 2.85 8.43
N LEU A 64 -8.35 3.36 7.70
CA LEU A 64 -7.09 2.64 7.48
C LEU A 64 -6.24 2.73 8.74
N MET A 65 -6.05 1.62 9.40
CA MET A 65 -5.09 1.46 10.50
C MET A 65 -3.85 0.74 9.97
N THR A 66 -2.83 0.59 10.80
CA THR A 66 -1.67 -0.19 10.39
C THR A 66 -2.08 -1.65 10.27
N TYR A 67 -1.88 -2.23 9.10
CA TYR A 67 -2.14 -3.64 8.77
C TYR A 67 -3.62 -4.05 8.66
N GLU A 68 -4.57 -3.21 9.02
CA GLU A 68 -6.00 -3.56 8.93
C GLU A 68 -6.91 -2.34 8.72
N VAL A 69 -8.12 -2.60 8.31
CA VAL A 69 -9.19 -1.61 8.18
C VAL A 69 -10.18 -1.78 9.32
N VAL A 70 -10.43 -0.69 10.06
CA VAL A 70 -11.32 -0.68 11.22
C VAL A 70 -12.54 0.20 10.96
N LEU A 71 -13.73 -0.35 11.12
CA LEU A 71 -14.97 0.42 11.11
C LEU A 71 -15.09 1.23 12.40
N LYS A 72 -15.41 2.52 12.26
CA LYS A 72 -15.65 3.42 13.39
C LYS A 72 -17.12 3.34 13.83
N PRO A 73 -17.45 3.67 15.10
CA PRO A 73 -18.85 3.65 15.58
C PRO A 73 -19.81 4.52 14.74
N ASN A 74 -19.28 5.61 14.15
CA ASN A 74 -20.04 6.54 13.31
C ASN A 74 -19.68 6.43 11.82
N ASN A 75 -19.34 5.19 11.36
CA ASN A 75 -19.01 4.95 9.95
C ASN A 75 -20.16 5.31 9.04
N ASP A 76 -19.85 5.63 7.79
CA ASP A 76 -20.84 5.86 6.74
C ASP A 76 -21.23 4.56 6.07
N TYR A 77 -22.49 4.43 5.67
CA TYR A 77 -23.06 3.28 4.98
C TYR A 77 -23.90 3.73 3.77
N VAL A 78 -24.06 2.85 2.79
CA VAL A 78 -24.97 3.02 1.65
C VAL A 78 -25.95 1.88 1.67
N GLU A 79 -27.25 2.20 1.82
CA GLU A 79 -28.31 1.18 1.92
C GLU A 79 -28.58 0.51 0.57
N ASN A 80 -28.68 1.30 -0.50
CA ASN A 80 -28.98 0.82 -1.85
C ASN A 80 -27.90 1.28 -2.83
N PRO A 81 -26.74 0.61 -2.89
CA PRO A 81 -25.65 1.05 -3.76
C PRO A 81 -25.99 0.88 -5.23
N SER A 82 -25.76 1.93 -6.01
CA SER A 82 -25.87 1.89 -7.49
C SER A 82 -24.75 1.03 -8.10
N THR A 83 -24.91 0.66 -9.37
CA THR A 83 -23.87 -0.08 -10.12
C THR A 83 -22.52 0.67 -10.13
N LYS A 84 -22.56 2.00 -10.22
CA LYS A 84 -21.34 2.83 -10.17
C LYS A 84 -20.64 2.75 -8.81
N MET A 85 -21.40 2.74 -7.71
CA MET A 85 -20.86 2.58 -6.35
C MET A 85 -20.29 1.17 -6.16
N LEU A 86 -20.99 0.14 -6.66
CA LEU A 86 -20.54 -1.24 -6.61
C LEU A 86 -19.23 -1.48 -7.39
N ALA A 87 -18.93 -0.67 -8.40
CA ALA A 87 -17.64 -0.72 -9.08
C ALA A 87 -16.47 -0.42 -8.11
N SER A 88 -16.69 0.37 -7.04
CA SER A 88 -15.72 0.64 -5.99
C SER A 88 -15.75 -0.37 -4.83
N ALA A 89 -16.45 -1.50 -4.98
CA ALA A 89 -16.53 -2.51 -3.94
C ALA A 89 -15.15 -3.16 -3.67
N ILE A 90 -14.93 -3.43 -2.38
CA ILE A 90 -13.73 -4.09 -1.89
C ILE A 90 -14.09 -5.40 -1.20
N LYS A 91 -13.15 -6.32 -1.21
CA LYS A 91 -13.27 -7.65 -0.59
C LYS A 91 -11.97 -8.03 0.11
N LYS A 92 -12.01 -9.06 0.92
CA LYS A 92 -10.84 -9.60 1.62
C LYS A 92 -9.66 -9.79 0.67
N GLY A 93 -8.49 -9.34 1.10
CA GLY A 93 -7.25 -9.38 0.33
C GLY A 93 -7.01 -8.14 -0.54
N ASP A 94 -7.89 -7.14 -0.55
CA ASP A 94 -7.58 -5.87 -1.19
C ASP A 94 -6.63 -5.03 -0.31
N LEU A 95 -5.62 -4.42 -0.94
CA LEU A 95 -4.80 -3.36 -0.35
C LEU A 95 -5.48 -2.02 -0.58
N LEU A 96 -5.58 -1.22 0.48
CA LEU A 96 -6.20 0.09 0.44
C LEU A 96 -5.18 1.15 0.79
N MET A 97 -4.98 2.15 -0.09
CA MET A 97 -4.02 3.23 0.10
C MET A 97 -4.71 4.59 0.19
N CYS A 98 -4.32 5.40 1.16
CA CYS A 98 -4.75 6.78 1.31
C CYS A 98 -4.08 7.68 0.25
N LEU A 99 -4.88 8.31 -0.61
CA LEU A 99 -4.40 9.20 -1.68
C LEU A 99 -4.40 10.68 -1.29
N SER A 100 -5.08 11.08 -0.21
CA SER A 100 -5.14 12.48 0.20
C SER A 100 -5.15 12.64 1.70
N SER A 101 -4.37 13.60 2.19
CA SER A 101 -4.38 14.06 3.57
C SER A 101 -5.34 15.23 3.75
N GLN A 102 -6.00 15.35 4.91
CA GLN A 102 -6.76 16.52 5.31
C GLN A 102 -5.92 17.41 6.22
N SER A 103 -6.03 18.75 6.06
CA SER A 103 -5.24 19.72 6.84
C SER A 103 -5.47 19.64 8.34
N ASP A 104 -6.68 19.31 8.76
CA ASP A 104 -7.13 19.29 10.17
C ASP A 104 -6.88 17.95 10.86
N ASN A 105 -6.60 16.91 10.10
CA ASN A 105 -6.19 15.59 10.61
C ASN A 105 -5.30 14.92 9.57
N PRO A 106 -4.01 15.25 9.52
CA PRO A 106 -3.10 14.76 8.49
C PRO A 106 -2.85 13.26 8.67
N GLU A 107 -3.68 12.46 8.00
CA GLU A 107 -3.32 11.05 7.78
C GLU A 107 -2.14 11.00 6.81
N PRO A 108 -1.12 10.17 7.07
CA PRO A 108 0.03 10.11 6.18
C PRO A 108 -0.39 9.63 4.80
N LEU A 109 0.00 10.41 3.78
CA LEU A 109 -0.15 10.02 2.38
C LEU A 109 0.50 8.65 2.13
N GLY A 110 -0.13 7.84 1.29
CA GLY A 110 0.37 6.50 0.99
C GLY A 110 0.15 5.48 2.10
N LYS A 111 -0.42 5.86 3.26
CA LYS A 111 -0.80 4.92 4.32
C LYS A 111 -1.65 3.80 3.74
N THR A 112 -1.23 2.58 3.95
CA THR A 112 -1.84 1.39 3.35
C THR A 112 -2.28 0.39 4.41
N ALA A 113 -3.41 -0.27 4.17
CA ALA A 113 -3.96 -1.31 5.01
C ALA A 113 -4.50 -2.48 4.17
N ILE A 114 -4.55 -3.68 4.74
CA ILE A 114 -5.18 -4.85 4.12
C ILE A 114 -6.63 -4.94 4.59
N TYR A 115 -7.57 -5.09 3.66
CA TYR A 115 -8.96 -5.39 4.00
C TYR A 115 -9.12 -6.87 4.35
N LYS A 116 -9.32 -7.17 5.64
CA LYS A 116 -9.36 -8.55 6.18
C LYS A 116 -10.76 -9.07 6.43
N ALA A 117 -11.78 -8.19 6.42
CA ALA A 117 -13.16 -8.59 6.69
C ALA A 117 -13.74 -9.46 5.56
N ASN A 118 -14.62 -10.40 5.92
CA ASN A 118 -15.26 -11.28 4.95
C ASN A 118 -16.46 -10.65 4.23
N ASN A 119 -17.00 -9.53 4.76
CA ASN A 119 -18.08 -8.78 4.13
C ASN A 119 -17.55 -7.83 3.05
N THR A 120 -18.40 -7.53 2.07
CA THR A 120 -18.14 -6.49 1.08
C THR A 120 -18.27 -5.11 1.73
N ALA A 121 -17.41 -4.18 1.33
CA ALA A 121 -17.52 -2.76 1.67
C ALA A 121 -17.36 -1.92 0.39
N LEU A 122 -17.68 -0.64 0.48
CA LEU A 122 -17.52 0.33 -0.60
C LEU A 122 -16.33 1.25 -0.29
N LEU A 123 -15.73 1.85 -1.31
CA LEU A 123 -14.53 2.65 -1.15
C LEU A 123 -14.79 4.12 -1.51
N ASN A 124 -14.35 5.03 -0.63
CA ASN A 124 -14.40 6.47 -0.88
C ASN A 124 -13.31 6.90 -1.87
N GLN A 125 -13.57 7.93 -2.69
CA GLN A 125 -12.70 8.46 -3.75
C GLN A 125 -11.26 8.81 -3.30
N ARG A 126 -11.03 9.03 -2.00
CA ARG A 126 -9.72 9.37 -1.44
C ARG A 126 -8.87 8.16 -1.08
N VAL A 127 -9.38 6.98 -1.37
CA VAL A 127 -8.70 5.72 -1.12
C VAL A 127 -8.61 4.91 -2.41
N LEU A 128 -7.43 4.42 -2.72
CA LEU A 128 -7.16 3.53 -3.85
C LEU A 128 -7.28 2.09 -3.39
N LYS A 129 -8.00 1.27 -4.14
CA LYS A 129 -7.93 -0.18 -4.05
C LYS A 129 -6.83 -0.70 -4.97
N MET A 130 -6.01 -1.58 -4.46
CA MET A 130 -4.98 -2.30 -5.18
C MET A 130 -5.10 -3.80 -4.89
N ARG A 131 -4.85 -4.63 -5.89
CA ARG A 131 -4.80 -6.07 -5.71
C ARG A 131 -3.62 -6.62 -6.51
N PRO A 132 -2.64 -7.23 -5.86
CA PRO A 132 -1.55 -7.92 -6.54
C PRO A 132 -2.09 -9.01 -7.48
N TRP A 133 -1.41 -9.22 -8.60
CA TRP A 133 -1.77 -10.28 -9.54
C TRP A 133 -1.61 -11.68 -8.93
N LEU A 134 -0.64 -11.85 -8.01
CA LEU A 134 -0.45 -13.06 -7.23
C LEU A 134 -0.84 -12.78 -5.77
N GLU A 135 -1.75 -13.58 -5.21
CA GLU A 135 -2.21 -13.41 -3.82
C GLU A 135 -1.07 -13.54 -2.80
N ASP A 136 -0.10 -14.39 -3.07
CA ASP A 136 1.07 -14.61 -2.20
C ASP A 136 1.96 -13.37 -2.06
N MET A 137 1.89 -12.42 -3.00
CA MET A 137 2.61 -11.14 -2.93
C MET A 137 1.93 -10.10 -2.03
N LEU A 138 0.71 -10.34 -1.54
CA LEU A 138 -0.10 -9.35 -0.83
C LEU A 138 0.62 -8.74 0.37
N GLU A 139 1.16 -9.59 1.24
CA GLU A 139 1.83 -9.14 2.46
C GLU A 139 3.20 -8.52 2.17
N TYR A 140 3.95 -9.08 1.20
CA TYR A 140 5.20 -8.50 0.75
C TYR A 140 4.99 -7.07 0.23
N MET A 141 4.03 -6.87 -0.65
CA MET A 141 3.68 -5.54 -1.17
C MET A 141 3.20 -4.61 -0.06
N TYR A 142 2.42 -5.11 0.90
CA TYR A 142 2.02 -4.32 2.06
C TYR A 142 3.23 -3.77 2.81
N TYR A 143 4.25 -4.59 3.09
CA TYR A 143 5.46 -4.14 3.80
C TYR A 143 6.33 -3.24 2.93
N ALA A 144 6.48 -3.53 1.64
CA ALA A 144 7.23 -2.68 0.71
C ALA A 144 6.62 -1.26 0.60
N ILE A 145 5.28 -1.17 0.47
CA ILE A 145 4.56 0.11 0.38
C ILE A 145 4.56 0.88 1.70
N ASN A 146 4.62 0.21 2.84
CA ASN A 146 4.72 0.88 4.16
C ASN A 146 6.17 1.08 4.62
N SER A 147 7.17 0.86 3.75
CA SER A 147 8.57 1.15 4.06
C SER A 147 8.86 2.65 4.10
N GLU A 148 9.90 3.04 4.83
CA GLU A 148 10.36 4.45 4.84
C GLU A 148 10.75 4.93 3.45
N TYR A 149 11.36 4.07 2.63
CA TYR A 149 11.69 4.38 1.25
C TYR A 149 10.44 4.84 0.48
N PHE A 150 9.36 4.08 0.57
CA PHE A 150 8.13 4.43 -0.10
C PHE A 150 7.53 5.74 0.44
N HIS A 151 7.46 5.89 1.76
CA HIS A 151 6.97 7.11 2.39
C HIS A 151 7.85 8.33 2.09
N TYR A 152 9.17 8.16 2.06
CA TYR A 152 10.10 9.21 1.62
C TYR A 152 9.80 9.65 0.19
N THR A 153 9.66 8.70 -0.74
CA THR A 153 9.35 8.96 -2.15
C THR A 153 8.01 9.69 -2.29
N VAL A 154 6.97 9.23 -1.58
CA VAL A 154 5.64 9.87 -1.56
C VAL A 154 5.72 11.31 -1.06
N SER A 155 6.44 11.57 0.03
CA SER A 155 6.53 12.89 0.64
C SER A 155 7.25 13.90 -0.26
N HIS A 156 8.24 13.48 -1.02
CA HIS A 156 8.99 14.34 -1.94
C HIS A 156 8.27 14.60 -3.25
N GLN A 157 7.40 13.68 -3.68
CA GLN A 157 6.56 13.87 -4.87
C GLN A 157 5.30 14.71 -4.60
N GLY A 158 4.90 14.86 -3.35
CA GLY A 158 3.68 15.55 -2.93
C GLY A 158 3.68 17.09 -3.07
N GLY A 159 4.75 17.72 -3.54
CA GLY A 159 4.78 19.12 -3.99
C GLY A 159 4.57 20.18 -2.91
N GLY A 160 4.81 19.92 -1.63
CA GLY A 160 4.93 20.95 -0.57
C GLY A 160 3.67 21.77 -0.26
N SER A 161 2.50 21.41 -0.77
CA SER A 161 1.24 22.12 -0.49
C SER A 161 0.54 21.58 0.77
N ALA A 162 -0.17 22.45 1.48
CA ALA A 162 -0.93 22.12 2.71
C ALA A 162 -2.03 21.05 2.53
N GLN A 163 -2.38 20.72 1.29
CA GLN A 163 -3.21 19.57 0.92
C GLN A 163 -2.41 18.70 -0.06
N ALA A 164 -1.61 17.81 0.48
CA ALA A 164 -0.88 16.88 -0.34
C ALA A 164 -1.85 15.82 -0.89
N ASN A 165 -1.92 15.71 -2.22
CA ASN A 165 -2.64 14.65 -2.92
C ASN A 165 -1.63 13.80 -3.69
N LEU A 166 -1.68 12.51 -3.45
CA LEU A 166 -0.90 11.55 -4.20
C LEU A 166 -1.62 11.22 -5.52
N LYS A 167 -1.03 11.62 -6.63
CA LYS A 167 -1.61 11.33 -7.95
C LYS A 167 -1.45 9.85 -8.28
N LEU A 168 -2.49 9.24 -8.84
CA LEU A 168 -2.49 7.83 -9.24
C LEU A 168 -1.27 7.49 -10.13
N GLY A 169 -0.95 8.33 -11.12
CA GLY A 169 0.22 8.11 -11.98
C GLY A 169 1.54 8.02 -11.20
N HIS A 170 1.70 8.80 -10.13
CA HIS A 170 2.86 8.71 -9.25
C HIS A 170 2.91 7.38 -8.51
N VAL A 171 1.76 6.90 -7.97
CA VAL A 171 1.69 5.58 -7.31
C VAL A 171 2.08 4.48 -8.27
N LEU A 172 1.51 4.49 -9.49
CA LEU A 172 1.74 3.43 -10.47
C LEU A 172 3.18 3.41 -11.02
N SER A 173 3.85 4.58 -11.06
CA SER A 173 5.24 4.68 -11.52
C SER A 173 6.28 4.36 -10.45
N MET A 174 5.90 4.18 -9.19
CA MET A 174 6.84 3.86 -8.12
C MET A 174 7.51 2.51 -8.34
N LEU A 175 8.81 2.46 -8.08
CA LEU A 175 9.61 1.25 -8.17
C LEU A 175 9.44 0.41 -6.89
N ILE A 176 9.15 -0.87 -7.06
CA ILE A 176 9.08 -1.87 -6.01
C ILE A 176 10.17 -2.90 -6.26
N PRO A 177 11.03 -3.21 -5.27
CA PRO A 177 12.02 -4.28 -5.42
C PRO A 177 11.30 -5.63 -5.37
N LEU A 178 11.36 -6.40 -6.45
CA LEU A 178 10.69 -7.68 -6.61
C LEU A 178 11.70 -8.81 -6.39
N ALA A 179 11.50 -9.59 -5.35
CA ALA A 179 12.26 -10.79 -5.07
C ALA A 179 11.62 -12.02 -5.75
N PRO A 180 12.34 -13.14 -5.92
CA PRO A 180 11.70 -14.41 -6.22
C PRO A 180 10.63 -14.76 -5.18
N LEU A 181 9.46 -15.24 -5.58
CA LEU A 181 8.27 -15.42 -4.71
C LEU A 181 8.56 -16.16 -3.40
N LYS A 182 9.39 -17.23 -3.45
CA LYS A 182 9.79 -17.97 -2.23
C LYS A 182 10.58 -17.09 -1.25
N GLU A 183 11.31 -16.13 -1.76
CA GLU A 183 12.08 -15.18 -0.95
C GLU A 183 11.19 -14.10 -0.37
N GLU A 184 10.21 -13.61 -1.11
CA GLU A 184 9.19 -12.69 -0.60
C GLU A 184 8.45 -13.29 0.60
N ILE A 185 8.01 -14.54 0.50
CA ILE A 185 7.34 -15.26 1.59
C ILE A 185 8.28 -15.36 2.81
N ARG A 186 9.55 -15.73 2.61
CA ARG A 186 10.53 -15.83 3.70
C ARG A 186 10.78 -14.47 4.38
N ILE A 187 10.84 -13.39 3.61
CA ILE A 187 10.99 -12.02 4.11
C ILE A 187 9.79 -11.66 4.99
N VAL A 188 8.58 -11.90 4.52
CA VAL A 188 7.34 -11.65 5.25
C VAL A 188 7.30 -12.42 6.57
N ASP A 189 7.64 -13.71 6.56
CA ASP A 189 7.70 -14.54 7.77
C ASP A 189 8.72 -14.00 8.77
N LYS A 190 9.91 -13.61 8.31
CA LYS A 190 10.93 -13.01 9.17
C LYS A 190 10.47 -11.68 9.77
N ILE A 191 9.83 -10.82 9.00
CA ILE A 191 9.25 -9.56 9.50
C ILE A 191 8.22 -9.86 10.60
N LYS A 192 7.31 -10.82 10.37
CA LYS A 192 6.29 -11.21 11.35
C LYS A 192 6.92 -11.68 12.66
N VAL A 193 7.87 -12.61 12.59
CA VAL A 193 8.59 -13.12 13.79
C VAL A 193 9.26 -11.96 14.52
N THR A 194 9.98 -11.08 13.82
CA THR A 194 10.69 -9.95 14.45
C THR A 194 9.73 -8.95 15.10
N ILE A 195 8.55 -8.74 14.53
CA ILE A 195 7.51 -7.88 15.12
C ILE A 195 6.92 -8.53 16.38
N TYR A 196 6.70 -9.84 16.39
CA TYR A 196 6.06 -10.55 17.50
C TYR A 196 7.02 -10.86 18.66
N ASP A 197 8.26 -11.24 18.39
CA ASP A 197 9.23 -11.66 19.42
C ASP A 197 9.79 -10.50 20.24
N ASN A 198 9.73 -9.28 19.75
CA ASN A 198 10.24 -8.09 20.44
C ASN A 198 9.21 -7.39 21.33
N THR A 199 8.18 -8.08 21.85
CA THR A 199 7.25 -7.50 22.80
C THR A 199 7.79 -7.54 24.23
N PRO A 200 8.21 -6.41 24.82
CA PRO A 200 7.29 -5.55 25.54
C PRO A 200 7.56 -4.05 25.41
N ILE A 201 6.52 -3.21 25.47
CA ILE A 201 6.52 -1.80 25.93
C ILE A 201 6.41 -0.70 24.83
N LEU A 202 6.79 -0.89 23.58
CA LEU A 202 6.57 0.18 22.59
C LEU A 202 5.34 -0.11 21.73
N SER A 203 4.53 0.93 21.45
CA SER A 203 3.37 0.77 20.58
C SER A 203 3.83 0.23 19.21
N TRP A 204 3.16 -0.78 18.71
CA TRP A 204 3.45 -1.41 17.41
C TRP A 204 3.52 -0.39 16.24
N ARG A 205 2.94 0.82 16.37
CA ARG A 205 3.11 1.94 15.42
C ARG A 205 4.55 2.42 15.31
N SER A 206 5.25 2.59 16.44
CA SER A 206 6.66 3.00 16.46
C SER A 206 7.57 1.93 15.84
N ARG A 207 7.16 0.67 15.86
CA ARG A 207 7.96 -0.46 15.38
C ARG A 207 7.91 -0.65 13.89
N LEU A 208 6.74 -0.48 13.26
CA LEU A 208 6.66 -0.52 11.80
C LEU A 208 7.42 0.64 11.17
N GLN A 209 7.40 1.83 11.77
CA GLN A 209 8.18 2.95 11.29
C GLN A 209 9.70 2.78 11.48
N THR A 210 10.13 2.13 12.57
CA THR A 210 11.56 1.93 12.86
C THR A 210 12.15 0.64 12.26
N LEU A 211 11.34 -0.36 11.95
CA LEU A 211 11.82 -1.70 11.57
C LEU A 211 11.67 -2.04 10.08
N THR A 212 10.84 -1.32 9.32
CA THR A 212 10.60 -1.71 7.92
C THR A 212 11.78 -1.46 6.99
N LEU A 213 12.55 -0.39 7.19
CA LEU A 213 13.77 -0.15 6.39
C LEU A 213 14.99 -0.89 6.92
N PRO A 214 15.30 -0.84 8.24
CA PRO A 214 16.39 -1.65 8.77
C PRO A 214 16.16 -3.15 8.53
N ILE A 215 14.92 -3.66 8.57
CA ILE A 215 14.65 -5.08 8.33
C ILE A 215 14.77 -5.41 6.85
N LEU A 216 14.22 -4.63 5.94
CA LEU A 216 14.42 -4.85 4.51
C LEU A 216 15.92 -4.71 4.14
N TYR A 217 16.61 -3.71 4.69
CA TYR A 217 18.04 -3.49 4.50
C TYR A 217 18.91 -4.56 5.21
N LEU A 218 18.56 -4.96 6.44
CA LEU A 218 19.23 -6.05 7.16
C LEU A 218 19.02 -7.40 6.49
N LEU A 219 17.80 -7.69 6.00
CA LEU A 219 17.52 -8.91 5.25
C LEU A 219 18.26 -8.95 3.91
N ILE A 220 18.35 -7.80 3.22
CA ILE A 220 19.16 -7.67 2.01
C ILE A 220 20.65 -7.96 2.33
N ASN A 221 21.18 -7.41 3.44
CA ASN A 221 22.58 -7.62 3.84
C ASN A 221 22.85 -9.02 4.41
N GLU A 222 21.95 -9.63 5.20
CA GLU A 222 22.09 -11.02 5.66
C GLU A 222 22.06 -11.99 4.50
N LEU A 223 21.26 -11.73 3.47
CA LEU A 223 21.20 -12.55 2.26
C LEU A 223 22.48 -12.46 1.41
N GLN A 224 23.18 -11.32 1.47
CA GLN A 224 24.49 -11.16 0.83
C GLN A 224 25.59 -11.85 1.62
N SER A 225 25.51 -11.89 2.96
CA SER A 225 26.55 -12.50 3.83
C SER A 225 26.53 -14.04 3.83
N HIS A 226 25.42 -14.69 3.44
CA HIS A 226 25.31 -16.14 3.37
C HIS A 226 25.66 -16.76 1.99
N LYS A 227 26.16 -15.95 1.05
CA LYS A 227 26.65 -16.40 -0.27
C LYS A 227 28.20 -16.40 -0.35
N GLY A 228 28.90 -16.34 0.81
CA GLY A 228 30.36 -16.53 0.91
C GLY A 228 30.76 -17.96 1.28
#